data_fc6ea6cc7fb1d732928768355a69af3c
#
_entry.id   fc6ea6cc7fb1d732928768355a69af3c
#
_cell.length_a   1.000
_cell.length_b   1.000
_cell.length_c   1.000
_cell.angle_alpha   90.00
_cell.angle_beta   90.00
_cell.angle_gamma   90.00
#
_symmetry.space_group_name_H-M   'P 1'
#
loop_
_entity.id
_entity.type
_entity.pdbx_description
1 polymer ?
#
loop_
_entity_poly.entity_id
_entity_poly.type
_entity_poly.pdbx_seq_one_letter_code
_entity_poly.pdbx_strand_id
1 'polypeptide(L)'
;MKSEWTIKKLSEIADFNPRESLRKGTVAKKVGMDKLQPSCRDIPFYELEAYTGGTKFRNGDTIMARITPCLENGKTAKVNILEEGEIGFGSTEYIVFRAKEGVDEDFLYYLVCSSIIREPAIKSMVGSSGRQRVQTDVVENLDIAVPSYEEQHLIGRILRNLDDKIKINSKINENLLHQLHVLYLRLFGDSVMDIPLGDVVATTSGGTPSRKHDEYYSDSSICWVKSKELLGNYIHETEEHINNLAIKQSSAKILPEHS
;
A
#
# COMPACT_ATOMS: atom_id res chain seq x y z
N MET A 1 -31.29 -13.95 -10.40
CA MET A 1 -31.16 -13.30 -11.72
C MET A 1 -29.76 -12.67 -11.73
N LYS A 2 -28.93 -12.90 -12.76
CA LYS A 2 -27.71 -12.10 -12.93
C LYS A 2 -28.20 -10.71 -13.33
N SER A 3 -27.94 -9.67 -12.49
CA SER A 3 -28.21 -8.31 -12.91
C SER A 3 -27.26 -7.98 -14.07
N GLU A 4 -27.76 -7.37 -15.11
CA GLU A 4 -26.93 -6.90 -16.20
C GLU A 4 -26.21 -5.64 -15.73
N TRP A 5 -24.88 -5.71 -15.64
CA TRP A 5 -24.05 -4.54 -15.35
C TRP A 5 -24.10 -3.59 -16.54
N THR A 6 -24.25 -2.32 -16.27
CA THR A 6 -24.30 -1.30 -17.32
C THR A 6 -22.92 -0.71 -17.57
N ILE A 7 -22.58 -0.55 -18.85
CA ILE A 7 -21.32 0.13 -19.20
C ILE A 7 -21.51 1.64 -19.05
N LYS A 8 -20.65 2.28 -18.27
CA LYS A 8 -20.60 3.71 -18.03
C LYS A 8 -19.16 4.20 -18.08
N LYS A 9 -18.98 5.48 -18.40
CA LYS A 9 -17.67 6.11 -18.20
C LYS A 9 -17.42 6.34 -16.71
N LEU A 10 -16.14 6.27 -16.31
CA LEU A 10 -15.79 6.51 -14.90
C LEU A 10 -16.23 7.89 -14.44
N SER A 11 -16.18 8.90 -15.32
CA SER A 11 -16.68 10.25 -15.08
C SER A 11 -18.21 10.36 -14.90
N GLU A 12 -18.99 9.33 -15.27
CA GLU A 12 -20.43 9.29 -15.02
C GLU A 12 -20.75 8.84 -13.59
N ILE A 13 -19.83 8.12 -12.92
CA ILE A 13 -20.03 7.60 -11.57
C ILE A 13 -19.16 8.29 -10.51
N ALA A 14 -18.15 9.06 -10.89
CA ALA A 14 -17.29 9.80 -9.97
C ALA A 14 -17.00 11.21 -10.46
N ASP A 15 -16.95 12.16 -9.54
CA ASP A 15 -16.37 13.47 -9.78
C ASP A 15 -14.86 13.42 -9.56
N PHE A 16 -14.12 14.02 -10.47
CA PHE A 16 -12.66 14.11 -10.42
C PHE A 16 -12.22 15.47 -9.86
N ASN A 17 -11.35 15.45 -8.85
CA ASN A 17 -10.83 16.65 -8.21
C ASN A 17 -11.94 17.66 -7.85
N PRO A 18 -12.98 17.27 -7.12
CA PRO A 18 -14.13 18.12 -6.82
C PRO A 18 -13.67 19.37 -6.11
N ARG A 19 -14.34 20.48 -6.41
CA ARG A 19 -14.00 21.78 -5.82
C ARG A 19 -14.42 21.83 -4.36
N GLU A 20 -13.43 22.14 -3.49
CA GLU A 20 -13.68 22.38 -2.07
C GLU A 20 -13.15 23.77 -1.66
N SER A 21 -13.82 24.37 -0.68
CA SER A 21 -13.43 25.69 -0.17
C SER A 21 -12.61 25.53 1.11
N LEU A 22 -11.32 25.82 1.03
CA LEU A 22 -10.42 25.92 2.18
C LEU A 22 -9.60 27.22 2.02
N ARG A 23 -9.77 28.14 2.99
CA ARG A 23 -9.08 29.44 2.94
C ARG A 23 -7.58 29.26 3.21
N LYS A 24 -6.74 29.96 2.46
CA LYS A 24 -5.28 29.98 2.74
C LYS A 24 -5.01 30.45 4.16
N GLY A 25 -4.07 29.75 4.84
CA GLY A 25 -3.72 30.01 6.22
C GLY A 25 -4.59 29.28 7.26
N THR A 26 -5.72 28.64 6.86
CA THR A 26 -6.49 27.79 7.77
C THR A 26 -5.71 26.54 8.12
N VAL A 27 -5.57 26.24 9.41
CA VAL A 27 -4.98 24.97 9.88
C VAL A 27 -5.96 23.84 9.62
N ALA A 28 -5.52 22.84 8.88
CA ALA A 28 -6.34 21.68 8.51
C ALA A 28 -5.49 20.39 8.47
N LYS A 29 -6.14 19.23 8.42
CA LYS A 29 -5.47 17.94 8.31
C LYS A 29 -4.85 17.80 6.92
N LYS A 30 -3.53 17.68 6.90
CA LYS A 30 -2.72 17.48 5.71
C LYS A 30 -2.31 16.01 5.59
N VAL A 31 -2.56 15.42 4.43
CA VAL A 31 -2.09 14.09 4.06
C VAL A 31 -1.04 14.21 2.96
N GLY A 32 0.23 14.11 3.33
CA GLY A 32 1.34 14.05 2.38
C GLY A 32 1.40 12.71 1.65
N MET A 33 2.11 12.66 0.53
CA MET A 33 2.31 11.42 -0.25
C MET A 33 3.05 10.33 0.56
N ASP A 34 3.88 10.72 1.52
CA ASP A 34 4.60 9.86 2.46
C ASP A 34 3.67 9.19 3.49
N LYS A 35 2.50 9.77 3.74
CA LYS A 35 1.51 9.25 4.69
C LYS A 35 0.63 8.14 4.11
N LEU A 36 0.56 8.02 2.78
CA LEU A 36 -0.14 6.90 2.15
C LEU A 36 0.73 5.65 2.13
N GLN A 37 0.18 4.56 2.64
CA GLN A 37 0.81 3.25 2.56
C GLN A 37 0.33 2.49 1.31
N PRO A 38 1.23 1.73 0.65
CA PRO A 38 0.85 0.88 -0.47
C PRO A 38 -0.28 -0.09 -0.13
N SER A 39 -1.30 -0.16 -0.99
CA SER A 39 -2.42 -1.09 -0.87
C SER A 39 -3.13 -1.06 0.50
N CYS A 40 -3.17 0.11 1.13
CA CYS A 40 -3.83 0.33 2.42
C CYS A 40 -5.01 1.29 2.23
N ARG A 41 -6.21 0.86 2.64
CA ARG A 41 -7.42 1.68 2.55
C ARG A 41 -7.37 2.90 3.46
N ASP A 42 -6.94 2.70 4.70
CA ASP A 42 -6.98 3.74 5.71
C ASP A 42 -5.75 4.64 5.63
N ILE A 43 -5.93 5.90 5.97
CA ILE A 43 -4.85 6.87 6.13
C ILE A 43 -4.34 6.75 7.57
N PRO A 44 -3.10 6.23 7.79
CA PRO A 44 -2.62 5.97 9.15
C PRO A 44 -2.22 7.23 9.91
N PHE A 45 -1.75 8.27 9.19
CA PHE A 45 -1.22 9.50 9.79
C PHE A 45 -1.57 10.72 8.97
N TYR A 46 -1.75 11.85 9.65
CA TYR A 46 -1.89 13.18 9.06
C TYR A 46 -1.10 14.19 9.89
N GLU A 47 -0.89 15.35 9.34
CA GLU A 47 -0.28 16.51 10.00
C GLU A 47 -1.30 17.64 10.09
N LEU A 48 -1.22 18.48 11.14
CA LEU A 48 -1.98 19.71 11.19
C LEU A 48 -1.09 20.82 10.62
N GLU A 49 -1.50 21.42 9.51
CA GLU A 49 -0.69 22.42 8.82
C GLU A 49 -1.59 23.53 8.24
N ALA A 50 -1.06 24.75 8.19
CA ALA A 50 -1.75 25.85 7.53
C ALA A 50 -1.85 25.59 6.02
N TYR A 51 -3.05 25.65 5.46
CA TYR A 51 -3.27 25.42 4.03
C TYR A 51 -2.60 26.51 3.20
N THR A 52 -1.65 26.12 2.39
CA THR A 52 -0.98 27.01 1.41
C THR A 52 -1.25 26.62 -0.02
N GLY A 53 -1.67 25.38 -0.26
CA GLY A 53 -1.96 24.80 -1.56
C GLY A 53 -2.07 23.28 -1.46
N GLY A 54 -2.40 22.63 -2.57
CA GLY A 54 -2.58 21.18 -2.62
C GLY A 54 -4.01 20.77 -2.95
N THR A 55 -4.20 19.49 -3.21
CA THR A 55 -5.52 18.92 -3.54
C THR A 55 -6.35 18.80 -2.27
N LYS A 56 -7.61 19.22 -2.34
CA LYS A 56 -8.55 19.20 -1.21
C LYS A 56 -9.48 18.00 -1.32
N PHE A 57 -9.92 17.48 -0.17
CA PHE A 57 -10.80 16.33 -0.09
C PHE A 57 -11.65 16.39 1.19
N ARG A 58 -12.71 15.58 1.22
CA ARG A 58 -13.56 15.35 2.39
C ARG A 58 -13.68 13.84 2.67
N ASN A 59 -14.30 13.49 3.80
CA ASN A 59 -14.62 12.09 4.09
C ASN A 59 -15.46 11.47 2.97
N GLY A 60 -15.22 10.20 2.68
CA GLY A 60 -15.83 9.45 1.59
C GLY A 60 -15.06 9.53 0.26
N ASP A 61 -14.24 10.57 0.05
CA ASP A 61 -13.42 10.67 -1.14
C ASP A 61 -12.34 9.58 -1.19
N THR A 62 -12.00 9.15 -2.39
CA THR A 62 -10.81 8.30 -2.66
C THR A 62 -9.70 9.18 -3.21
N ILE A 63 -8.53 9.14 -2.58
CA ILE A 63 -7.33 9.84 -3.05
C ILE A 63 -6.34 8.84 -3.64
N MET A 64 -5.94 9.03 -4.90
CA MET A 64 -5.01 8.18 -5.63
C MET A 64 -3.78 8.99 -6.05
N ALA A 65 -2.59 8.46 -5.82
CA ALA A 65 -1.37 9.04 -6.37
C ALA A 65 -1.42 9.04 -7.91
N ARG A 66 -0.99 10.14 -8.54
CA ARG A 66 -0.93 10.26 -10.00
C ARG A 66 0.48 10.26 -10.57
N ILE A 67 1.50 10.08 -9.74
CA ILE A 67 2.91 10.22 -10.12
C ILE A 67 3.70 8.95 -9.84
N THR A 68 4.71 8.68 -10.70
CA THR A 68 5.75 7.64 -10.51
C THR A 68 6.61 7.94 -9.28
N PRO A 69 7.00 6.94 -8.46
CA PRO A 69 6.57 5.53 -8.47
C PRO A 69 5.36 5.27 -7.55
N CYS A 70 4.70 6.32 -7.08
CA CYS A 70 3.70 6.22 -6.02
C CYS A 70 2.44 5.45 -6.46
N LEU A 71 1.95 5.68 -7.69
CA LEU A 71 0.81 4.93 -8.23
C LEU A 71 1.18 3.46 -8.46
N GLU A 72 2.35 3.22 -9.03
CA GLU A 72 2.86 1.87 -9.29
C GLU A 72 3.03 1.06 -8.00
N ASN A 73 3.34 1.76 -6.90
CA ASN A 73 3.39 1.17 -5.56
C ASN A 73 2.01 1.05 -4.89
N GLY A 74 0.91 1.41 -5.57
CA GLY A 74 -0.46 1.26 -5.06
C GLY A 74 -0.84 2.27 -3.96
N LYS A 75 -0.28 3.47 -3.96
CA LYS A 75 -0.66 4.54 -3.02
C LYS A 75 -2.01 5.13 -3.38
N THR A 76 -3.06 4.53 -2.84
CA THR A 76 -4.47 4.94 -2.95
C THR A 76 -5.13 4.72 -1.60
N ALA A 77 -5.89 5.68 -1.09
CA ALA A 77 -6.58 5.55 0.19
C ALA A 77 -7.99 6.16 0.15
N LYS A 78 -8.87 5.68 1.03
CA LYS A 78 -10.17 6.29 1.30
C LYS A 78 -10.03 7.29 2.45
N VAL A 79 -10.56 8.49 2.27
CA VAL A 79 -10.55 9.53 3.32
C VAL A 79 -11.63 9.22 4.35
N ASN A 80 -11.21 9.04 5.60
CA ASN A 80 -12.09 8.73 6.75
C ASN A 80 -11.55 9.34 8.06
N ILE A 81 -10.67 10.34 7.96
CA ILE A 81 -9.93 10.92 9.09
C ILE A 81 -10.44 12.30 9.52
N LEU A 82 -11.42 12.84 8.80
CA LEU A 82 -11.93 14.19 9.00
C LEU A 82 -13.16 14.19 9.92
N GLU A 83 -13.42 15.32 10.57
CA GLU A 83 -14.67 15.54 11.27
C GLU A 83 -15.79 15.88 10.28
N GLU A 84 -17.03 15.92 10.76
CA GLU A 84 -18.17 16.30 9.93
C GLU A 84 -18.02 17.73 9.38
N GLY A 85 -18.10 17.88 8.07
CA GLY A 85 -17.91 19.17 7.40
C GLY A 85 -16.46 19.66 7.31
N GLU A 86 -15.49 18.94 7.85
CA GLU A 86 -14.07 19.29 7.75
C GLU A 86 -13.55 19.02 6.33
N ILE A 87 -12.68 19.91 5.86
CA ILE A 87 -11.95 19.74 4.58
C ILE A 87 -10.48 19.50 4.90
N GLY A 88 -9.97 18.37 4.42
CA GLY A 88 -8.54 18.07 4.43
C GLY A 88 -7.86 18.49 3.12
N PHE A 89 -6.55 18.48 3.13
CA PHE A 89 -5.76 18.72 1.93
C PHE A 89 -4.50 17.83 1.89
N GLY A 90 -3.86 17.78 0.72
CA GLY A 90 -2.67 16.95 0.56
C GLY A 90 -1.87 17.32 -0.68
N SER A 91 -1.11 16.35 -1.17
CA SER A 91 -0.24 16.54 -2.33
C SER A 91 -1.02 17.03 -3.56
N THR A 92 -0.42 17.92 -4.35
CA THR A 92 -0.90 18.28 -5.69
C THR A 92 -0.85 17.10 -6.67
N GLU A 93 -0.15 16.03 -6.30
CA GLU A 93 -0.02 14.80 -7.10
C GLU A 93 -1.07 13.74 -6.70
N TYR A 94 -2.21 14.16 -6.17
CA TYR A 94 -3.40 13.33 -6.01
C TYR A 94 -4.42 13.58 -7.12
N ILE A 95 -5.10 12.51 -7.55
CA ILE A 95 -6.43 12.55 -8.14
C ILE A 95 -7.41 12.18 -7.04
N VAL A 96 -8.41 13.02 -6.84
CA VAL A 96 -9.51 12.78 -5.89
C VAL A 96 -10.72 12.30 -6.67
N PHE A 97 -11.30 11.18 -6.24
CA PHE A 97 -12.54 10.64 -6.77
C PHE A 97 -13.61 10.76 -5.70
N ARG A 98 -14.73 11.34 -6.07
CA ARG A 98 -15.93 11.44 -5.23
C ARG A 98 -17.06 10.67 -5.87
N ALA A 99 -17.68 9.78 -5.14
CA ALA A 99 -18.85 9.06 -5.61
C ALA A 99 -19.99 10.04 -5.92
N LYS A 100 -20.60 9.86 -7.10
CA LYS A 100 -21.82 10.57 -7.47
C LYS A 100 -23.03 9.93 -6.82
N GLU A 101 -24.18 10.62 -6.88
CA GLU A 101 -25.44 10.08 -6.41
C GLU A 101 -25.74 8.70 -7.02
N GLY A 102 -26.15 7.74 -6.20
CA GLY A 102 -26.40 6.36 -6.62
C GLY A 102 -25.14 5.51 -6.81
N VAL A 103 -23.97 5.97 -6.32
CA VAL A 103 -22.73 5.21 -6.30
C VAL A 103 -22.26 5.02 -4.85
N ASP A 104 -21.96 3.76 -4.49
CA ASP A 104 -21.42 3.44 -3.18
C ASP A 104 -19.94 3.83 -3.09
N GLU A 105 -19.58 4.56 -2.03
CA GLU A 105 -18.22 5.09 -1.84
C GLU A 105 -17.17 3.98 -1.61
N ASP A 106 -17.53 2.90 -0.94
CA ASP A 106 -16.62 1.78 -0.72
C ASP A 106 -16.41 1.02 -2.04
N PHE A 107 -17.47 0.81 -2.80
CA PHE A 107 -17.36 0.25 -4.16
C PHE A 107 -16.44 1.09 -5.04
N LEU A 108 -16.63 2.41 -5.07
CA LEU A 108 -15.77 3.32 -5.86
C LEU A 108 -14.31 3.21 -5.45
N TYR A 109 -14.02 3.17 -4.14
CA TYR A 109 -12.65 3.00 -3.64
C TYR A 109 -12.01 1.71 -4.19
N TYR A 110 -12.69 0.57 -4.05
CA TYR A 110 -12.16 -0.71 -4.53
C TYR A 110 -12.06 -0.78 -6.05
N LEU A 111 -12.98 -0.16 -6.76
CA LEU A 111 -12.90 -0.03 -8.22
C LEU A 111 -11.65 0.76 -8.62
N VAL A 112 -11.37 1.89 -7.99
CA VAL A 112 -10.17 2.72 -8.26
C VAL A 112 -8.88 1.95 -7.93
N CYS A 113 -8.88 1.13 -6.89
CA CYS A 113 -7.74 0.27 -6.53
C CYS A 113 -7.54 -0.92 -7.47
N SER A 114 -8.57 -1.32 -8.21
CA SER A 114 -8.53 -2.50 -9.07
C SER A 114 -7.65 -2.30 -10.31
N SER A 115 -7.26 -3.42 -10.94
CA SER A 115 -6.53 -3.41 -12.22
C SER A 115 -7.32 -2.71 -13.34
N ILE A 116 -8.67 -2.69 -13.26
CA ILE A 116 -9.56 -2.06 -14.24
C ILE A 116 -9.25 -0.56 -14.40
N ILE A 117 -8.94 0.13 -13.29
CA ILE A 117 -8.61 1.57 -13.30
C ILE A 117 -7.09 1.78 -13.22
N ARG A 118 -6.42 1.05 -12.33
CA ARG A 118 -5.00 1.28 -12.03
C ARG A 118 -4.08 1.00 -13.23
N GLU A 119 -4.30 -0.09 -13.97
CA GLU A 119 -3.45 -0.41 -15.12
C GLU A 119 -3.57 0.60 -16.27
N PRO A 120 -4.79 0.98 -16.73
CA PRO A 120 -4.92 2.06 -17.71
C PRO A 120 -4.33 3.39 -17.21
N ALA A 121 -4.50 3.73 -15.93
CA ALA A 121 -3.91 4.93 -15.35
C ALA A 121 -2.37 4.89 -15.46
N ILE A 122 -1.73 3.79 -15.09
CA ILE A 122 -0.27 3.61 -15.21
C ILE A 122 0.16 3.67 -16.69
N LYS A 123 -0.55 2.99 -17.59
CA LYS A 123 -0.26 3.02 -19.03
C LYS A 123 -0.41 4.40 -19.67
N SER A 124 -1.26 5.27 -19.11
CA SER A 124 -1.47 6.64 -19.57
C SER A 124 -0.38 7.61 -19.13
N MET A 125 0.54 7.19 -18.26
CA MET A 125 1.51 8.09 -17.66
C MET A 125 2.46 8.69 -18.70
N VAL A 126 2.65 10.00 -18.66
CA VAL A 126 3.56 10.76 -19.52
C VAL A 126 4.46 11.65 -18.69
N GLY A 127 5.64 11.95 -19.23
CA GLY A 127 6.65 12.80 -18.60
C GLY A 127 8.06 12.23 -18.67
N SER A 128 9.01 12.91 -18.06
CA SER A 128 10.39 12.43 -17.97
C SER A 128 10.51 11.21 -17.04
N SER A 129 11.51 10.38 -17.27
CA SER A 129 11.80 9.22 -16.40
C SER A 129 11.81 9.61 -14.92
N GLY A 130 11.08 8.85 -14.10
CA GLY A 130 10.96 9.07 -12.65
C GLY A 130 10.00 10.20 -12.23
N ARG A 131 9.37 10.93 -13.18
CA ARG A 131 8.38 11.99 -12.91
C ARG A 131 7.18 11.94 -13.86
N GLN A 132 6.79 10.76 -14.25
CA GLN A 132 5.61 10.57 -15.11
C GLN A 132 4.33 10.78 -14.30
N ARG A 133 3.29 11.30 -14.96
CA ARG A 133 1.99 11.58 -14.36
C ARG A 133 0.87 11.00 -15.19
N VAL A 134 -0.13 10.50 -14.52
CA VAL A 134 -1.38 10.01 -15.12
C VAL A 134 -2.05 11.11 -15.92
N GLN A 135 -2.49 10.77 -17.13
CA GLN A 135 -3.41 11.59 -17.91
C GLN A 135 -4.83 11.38 -17.37
N THR A 136 -5.34 12.37 -16.64
CA THR A 136 -6.61 12.25 -15.92
C THR A 136 -7.78 12.04 -16.88
N ASP A 137 -7.75 12.69 -18.06
CA ASP A 137 -8.75 12.53 -19.12
C ASP A 137 -8.85 11.10 -19.67
N VAL A 138 -7.75 10.35 -19.70
CA VAL A 138 -7.77 8.93 -20.05
C VAL A 138 -8.55 8.14 -19.00
N VAL A 139 -8.31 8.41 -17.71
CA VAL A 139 -9.01 7.72 -16.61
C VAL A 139 -10.48 8.11 -16.54
N GLU A 140 -10.82 9.38 -16.75
CA GLU A 140 -12.19 9.89 -16.79
C GLU A 140 -13.05 9.19 -17.86
N ASN A 141 -12.45 8.86 -18.99
CA ASN A 141 -13.12 8.26 -20.14
C ASN A 141 -13.08 6.73 -20.19
N LEU A 142 -12.59 6.06 -19.15
CA LEU A 142 -12.61 4.59 -19.09
C LEU A 142 -14.05 4.08 -19.05
N ASP A 143 -14.34 3.15 -19.94
CA ASP A 143 -15.60 2.41 -19.94
C ASP A 143 -15.53 1.29 -18.91
N ILE A 144 -16.42 1.30 -17.94
CA ILE A 144 -16.47 0.35 -16.83
C ILE A 144 -17.87 -0.28 -16.72
N ALA A 145 -17.90 -1.53 -16.33
CA ALA A 145 -19.14 -2.22 -16.03
C ALA A 145 -19.57 -1.90 -14.58
N VAL A 146 -20.72 -1.26 -14.43
CA VAL A 146 -21.26 -0.77 -13.15
C VAL A 146 -22.47 -1.61 -12.76
N PRO A 147 -22.45 -2.30 -11.59
CA PRO A 147 -23.58 -3.06 -11.07
C PRO A 147 -24.68 -2.14 -10.51
N SER A 148 -25.80 -2.74 -10.11
CA SER A 148 -26.85 -2.03 -9.36
C SER A 148 -26.29 -1.47 -8.04
N TYR A 149 -26.95 -0.45 -7.47
CA TYR A 149 -26.51 0.15 -6.19
C TYR A 149 -26.45 -0.90 -5.07
N GLU A 150 -27.40 -1.81 -5.00
CA GLU A 150 -27.44 -2.88 -4.00
C GLU A 150 -26.22 -3.82 -4.13
N GLU A 151 -25.85 -4.15 -5.37
CA GLU A 151 -24.65 -4.97 -5.62
C GLU A 151 -23.36 -4.19 -5.33
N GLN A 152 -23.28 -2.90 -5.70
CA GLN A 152 -22.17 -2.03 -5.32
C GLN A 152 -21.98 -2.02 -3.80
N HIS A 153 -23.06 -1.80 -3.07
CA HIS A 153 -23.04 -1.78 -1.60
C HIS A 153 -22.61 -3.14 -1.02
N LEU A 154 -23.09 -4.25 -1.60
CA LEU A 154 -22.67 -5.58 -1.18
C LEU A 154 -21.19 -5.83 -1.42
N ILE A 155 -20.69 -5.48 -2.61
CA ILE A 155 -19.26 -5.61 -2.97
C ILE A 155 -18.40 -4.76 -2.05
N GLY A 156 -18.73 -3.47 -1.91
CA GLY A 156 -18.01 -2.53 -1.05
C GLY A 156 -17.95 -3.00 0.40
N ARG A 157 -19.07 -3.47 0.94
CA ARG A 157 -19.16 -4.01 2.31
C ARG A 157 -18.31 -5.26 2.52
N ILE A 158 -18.33 -6.21 1.57
CA ILE A 158 -17.52 -7.44 1.67
C ILE A 158 -16.04 -7.09 1.70
N LEU A 159 -15.57 -6.26 0.77
CA LEU A 159 -14.17 -5.88 0.66
C LEU A 159 -13.73 -5.03 1.86
N ARG A 160 -14.57 -4.11 2.33
CA ARG A 160 -14.32 -3.34 3.55
C ARG A 160 -14.15 -4.25 4.77
N ASN A 161 -15.01 -5.25 4.93
CA ASN A 161 -14.91 -6.20 6.05
C ASN A 161 -13.60 -6.99 6.02
N LEU A 162 -13.05 -7.29 4.83
CA LEU A 162 -11.74 -7.93 4.70
C LEU A 162 -10.61 -6.98 5.15
N ASP A 163 -10.63 -5.72 4.71
CA ASP A 163 -9.66 -4.72 5.15
C ASP A 163 -9.73 -4.47 6.66
N ASP A 164 -10.95 -4.37 7.22
CA ASP A 164 -11.15 -4.21 8.65
C ASP A 164 -10.59 -5.41 9.43
N LYS A 165 -10.75 -6.63 8.92
CA LYS A 165 -10.17 -7.84 9.50
C LYS A 165 -8.64 -7.82 9.46
N ILE A 166 -8.04 -7.41 8.34
CA ILE A 166 -6.59 -7.24 8.21
C ILE A 166 -6.09 -6.23 9.23
N LYS A 167 -6.75 -5.09 9.34
CA LYS A 167 -6.41 -4.02 10.30
C LYS A 167 -6.49 -4.50 11.76
N ILE A 168 -7.55 -5.23 12.12
CA ILE A 168 -7.71 -5.79 13.46
C ILE A 168 -6.61 -6.81 13.75
N ASN A 169 -6.32 -7.71 12.83
CA ASN A 169 -5.26 -8.70 12.99
C ASN A 169 -3.88 -8.04 13.15
N SER A 170 -3.58 -6.99 12.38
CA SER A 170 -2.34 -6.23 12.53
C SER A 170 -2.22 -5.60 13.92
N LYS A 171 -3.29 -4.99 14.44
CA LYS A 171 -3.30 -4.45 15.80
C LYS A 171 -3.15 -5.52 16.89
N ILE A 172 -3.77 -6.69 16.70
CA ILE A 172 -3.59 -7.83 17.60
C ILE A 172 -2.13 -8.25 17.62
N ASN A 173 -1.49 -8.39 16.45
CA ASN A 173 -0.08 -8.76 16.35
C ASN A 173 0.84 -7.74 17.02
N GLU A 174 0.61 -6.44 16.79
CA GLU A 174 1.36 -5.37 17.48
C GLU A 174 1.24 -5.46 19.00
N ASN A 175 0.01 -5.66 19.50
CA ASN A 175 -0.23 -5.81 20.92
C ASN A 175 0.44 -7.07 21.50
N LEU A 176 0.39 -8.19 20.80
CA LEU A 176 1.05 -9.42 21.23
C LEU A 176 2.58 -9.27 21.28
N LEU A 177 3.17 -8.61 20.28
CA LEU A 177 4.60 -8.31 20.28
C LEU A 177 4.98 -7.38 21.44
N HIS A 178 4.16 -6.36 21.72
CA HIS A 178 4.38 -5.49 22.88
C HIS A 178 4.30 -6.26 24.21
N GLN A 179 3.28 -7.12 24.38
CA GLN A 179 3.14 -7.95 25.56
C GLN A 179 4.30 -8.92 25.74
N LEU A 180 4.76 -9.54 24.64
CA LEU A 180 5.93 -10.41 24.63
C LEU A 180 7.18 -9.65 25.10
N HIS A 181 7.39 -8.44 24.59
CA HIS A 181 8.52 -7.60 25.01
C HIS A 181 8.47 -7.25 26.50
N VAL A 182 7.30 -6.83 26.99
CA VAL A 182 7.11 -6.51 28.43
C VAL A 182 7.35 -7.75 29.30
N LEU A 183 6.84 -8.92 28.88
CA LEU A 183 7.07 -10.17 29.59
C LEU A 183 8.54 -10.56 29.61
N TYR A 184 9.23 -10.43 28.48
CA TYR A 184 10.66 -10.67 28.38
C TYR A 184 11.46 -9.79 29.34
N LEU A 185 11.20 -8.49 29.35
CA LEU A 185 11.86 -7.56 30.28
C LEU A 185 11.56 -7.89 31.75
N ARG A 186 10.33 -8.30 32.06
CA ARG A 186 9.95 -8.69 33.43
C ARG A 186 10.67 -9.96 33.91
N LEU A 187 10.90 -10.93 33.02
CA LEU A 187 11.50 -12.20 33.37
C LEU A 187 13.04 -12.14 33.34
N PHE A 188 13.61 -11.35 32.47
CA PHE A 188 15.04 -11.36 32.14
C PHE A 188 15.73 -9.99 32.23
N GLY A 189 14.98 -8.88 32.44
CA GLY A 189 15.52 -7.53 32.39
C GLY A 189 16.60 -7.23 33.42
N ASP A 190 16.56 -7.92 34.57
CA ASP A 190 17.57 -7.81 35.63
C ASP A 190 18.68 -8.86 35.50
N SER A 191 18.65 -9.71 34.49
CA SER A 191 19.63 -10.74 34.25
C SER A 191 20.90 -10.13 33.67
N VAL A 192 22.04 -10.29 34.35
CA VAL A 192 23.34 -9.92 33.81
C VAL A 192 23.81 -11.07 32.93
N MET A 193 23.98 -10.81 31.63
CA MET A 193 24.58 -11.78 30.71
C MET A 193 26.09 -11.57 30.66
N ASP A 194 26.83 -12.43 31.29
CA ASP A 194 28.30 -12.40 31.31
C ASP A 194 28.91 -13.28 30.20
N ILE A 195 28.09 -13.83 29.30
CA ILE A 195 28.54 -14.73 28.23
C ILE A 195 28.60 -13.92 26.91
N PRO A 196 29.76 -13.90 26.22
CA PRO A 196 29.87 -13.28 24.90
C PRO A 196 28.87 -13.89 23.92
N LEU A 197 28.24 -13.05 23.08
CA LEU A 197 27.25 -13.48 22.11
C LEU A 197 27.79 -14.59 21.17
N GLY A 198 29.09 -14.48 20.81
CA GLY A 198 29.76 -15.49 19.98
C GLY A 198 29.87 -16.89 20.57
N ASP A 199 29.67 -17.03 21.90
CA ASP A 199 29.69 -18.32 22.56
C ASP A 199 28.32 -19.04 22.53
N VAL A 200 27.24 -18.26 22.26
CA VAL A 200 25.88 -18.80 22.26
C VAL A 200 25.24 -18.76 20.88
N VAL A 201 25.76 -17.94 19.94
CA VAL A 201 25.22 -17.78 18.60
C VAL A 201 26.34 -17.85 17.56
N ALA A 202 26.18 -18.71 16.58
CA ALA A 202 27.05 -18.71 15.40
C ALA A 202 26.52 -17.67 14.40
N THR A 203 27.34 -16.70 14.04
CA THR A 203 26.99 -15.69 13.01
C THR A 203 27.71 -16.01 11.70
N THR A 204 27.02 -15.76 10.60
CA THR A 204 27.61 -15.89 9.26
C THR A 204 27.15 -14.75 8.37
N SER A 205 27.97 -14.40 7.38
CA SER A 205 27.59 -13.47 6.31
C SER A 205 27.51 -14.24 4.99
N GLY A 206 26.52 -13.91 4.20
CA GLY A 206 26.40 -14.36 2.82
C GLY A 206 26.70 -13.21 1.85
N GLY A 207 26.61 -13.49 0.55
CA GLY A 207 26.77 -12.51 -0.49
C GLY A 207 25.80 -12.73 -1.64
N THR A 208 25.80 -11.78 -2.57
CA THR A 208 25.00 -11.84 -3.78
C THR A 208 25.74 -12.65 -4.83
N PRO A 209 25.17 -13.77 -5.33
CA PRO A 209 25.72 -14.44 -6.49
C PRO A 209 25.81 -13.49 -7.71
N SER A 210 26.87 -13.60 -8.47
CA SER A 210 27.12 -12.67 -9.58
C SER A 210 26.02 -12.78 -10.64
N ARG A 211 25.43 -11.64 -10.99
CA ARG A 211 24.40 -11.53 -12.06
C ARG A 211 24.94 -11.77 -13.46
N LYS A 212 26.28 -11.90 -13.62
CA LYS A 212 26.90 -12.26 -14.90
C LYS A 212 26.79 -13.76 -15.21
N HIS A 213 26.30 -14.54 -14.26
CA HIS A 213 26.14 -15.99 -14.34
C HIS A 213 24.65 -16.32 -14.27
N ASP A 214 23.97 -16.23 -15.43
CA ASP A 214 22.53 -16.53 -15.52
C ASP A 214 22.22 -17.96 -15.07
N GLU A 215 23.21 -18.88 -15.21
CA GLU A 215 23.12 -20.26 -14.76
C GLU A 215 22.88 -20.41 -13.24
N TYR A 216 23.20 -19.41 -12.42
CA TYR A 216 22.93 -19.42 -10.97
C TYR A 216 21.46 -19.25 -10.63
N TYR A 217 20.69 -18.66 -11.55
CA TYR A 217 19.29 -18.29 -11.38
C TYR A 217 18.35 -19.16 -12.22
N SER A 218 18.91 -20.05 -13.05
CA SER A 218 18.14 -21.03 -13.83
C SER A 218 17.87 -22.28 -12.98
N ASP A 219 16.71 -22.92 -13.19
CA ASP A 219 16.28 -24.12 -12.46
C ASP A 219 16.47 -24.00 -10.92
N SER A 220 16.15 -22.83 -10.40
CA SER A 220 16.42 -22.41 -9.03
C SER A 220 15.30 -22.84 -8.10
N SER A 221 15.66 -23.53 -7.00
CA SER A 221 14.73 -24.02 -5.99
C SER A 221 15.06 -23.56 -4.57
N ILE A 222 16.19 -22.84 -4.39
CA ILE A 222 16.65 -22.40 -3.08
C ILE A 222 16.25 -20.94 -2.91
N CYS A 223 15.43 -20.63 -1.91
CA CYS A 223 15.05 -19.27 -1.56
C CYS A 223 16.30 -18.42 -1.27
N TRP A 224 16.45 -17.31 -1.97
CA TRP A 224 17.56 -16.39 -1.75
C TRP A 224 17.05 -15.08 -1.16
N VAL A 225 17.28 -14.91 0.15
CA VAL A 225 16.81 -13.78 0.95
C VAL A 225 17.69 -12.55 0.73
N LYS A 226 17.05 -11.43 0.38
CA LYS A 226 17.69 -10.11 0.31
C LYS A 226 17.27 -9.28 1.51
N SER A 227 18.12 -8.34 1.94
CA SER A 227 17.84 -7.48 3.10
C SER A 227 16.52 -6.70 2.99
N LYS A 228 16.06 -6.37 1.78
CA LYS A 228 14.76 -5.70 1.56
C LYS A 228 13.55 -6.58 1.89
N GLU A 229 13.73 -7.89 1.95
CA GLU A 229 12.67 -8.88 2.23
C GLU A 229 12.55 -9.19 3.73
N LEU A 230 13.48 -8.68 4.55
CA LEU A 230 13.45 -8.81 6.01
C LEU A 230 12.44 -7.84 6.64
N LEU A 231 11.17 -7.91 6.20
CA LEU A 231 10.09 -7.03 6.66
C LEU A 231 9.21 -7.67 7.75
N GLY A 232 9.43 -8.93 8.06
CA GLY A 232 8.64 -9.70 9.01
C GLY A 232 9.51 -10.65 9.84
N ASN A 233 8.86 -11.35 10.78
CA ASN A 233 9.54 -12.29 11.68
C ASN A 233 9.84 -13.64 11.02
N TYR A 234 9.17 -13.96 9.91
CA TYR A 234 9.30 -15.21 9.19
C TYR A 234 9.33 -14.95 7.68
N ILE A 235 10.18 -15.70 6.99
CA ILE A 235 10.28 -15.71 5.54
C ILE A 235 9.81 -17.10 5.07
N HIS A 236 8.71 -17.12 4.31
CA HIS A 236 8.18 -18.36 3.75
C HIS A 236 8.57 -18.54 2.28
N GLU A 237 8.79 -17.41 1.57
CA GLU A 237 9.13 -17.37 0.16
C GLU A 237 9.93 -16.11 -0.13
N THR A 238 10.70 -16.10 -1.21
CA THR A 238 11.53 -14.97 -1.65
C THR A 238 11.21 -14.59 -3.08
N GLU A 239 11.46 -13.32 -3.45
CA GLU A 239 11.27 -12.85 -4.83
C GLU A 239 12.13 -13.60 -5.84
N GLU A 240 13.31 -14.03 -5.40
CA GLU A 240 14.28 -14.69 -6.26
C GLU A 240 14.78 -15.97 -5.61
N HIS A 241 15.13 -16.91 -6.47
CA HIS A 241 15.70 -18.20 -6.08
C HIS A 241 17.04 -18.39 -6.76
N ILE A 242 17.89 -19.21 -6.14
CA ILE A 242 19.17 -19.63 -6.71
C ILE A 242 19.28 -21.15 -6.69
N ASN A 243 20.24 -21.68 -7.39
CA ASN A 243 20.47 -23.12 -7.44
C ASN A 243 21.73 -23.55 -6.66
N ASN A 244 21.96 -24.86 -6.60
CA ASN A 244 23.12 -25.42 -5.91
C ASN A 244 24.47 -24.98 -6.50
N LEU A 245 24.52 -24.61 -7.78
CA LEU A 245 25.74 -24.11 -8.42
C LEU A 245 26.12 -22.76 -7.82
N ALA A 246 25.13 -21.87 -7.65
CA ALA A 246 25.33 -20.58 -7.01
C ALA A 246 25.87 -20.72 -5.57
N ILE A 247 25.34 -21.67 -4.78
CA ILE A 247 25.85 -21.94 -3.42
C ILE A 247 27.32 -22.40 -3.46
N LYS A 248 27.69 -23.26 -4.42
CA LYS A 248 29.06 -23.81 -4.50
C LYS A 248 30.10 -22.80 -5.03
N GLN A 249 29.69 -21.86 -5.86
CA GLN A 249 30.61 -20.98 -6.60
C GLN A 249 30.51 -19.51 -6.20
N SER A 250 29.67 -19.16 -5.23
CA SER A 250 29.55 -17.79 -4.73
C SER A 250 29.71 -17.73 -3.21
N SER A 251 29.57 -16.53 -2.64
CA SER A 251 29.54 -16.30 -1.20
C SER A 251 28.17 -16.53 -0.55
N ALA A 252 27.17 -16.95 -1.32
CA ALA A 252 25.86 -17.31 -0.80
C ALA A 252 25.99 -18.56 0.09
N LYS A 253 25.24 -18.59 1.21
CA LYS A 253 25.26 -19.69 2.16
C LYS A 253 23.86 -20.15 2.47
N ILE A 254 23.71 -21.45 2.71
CA ILE A 254 22.46 -22.01 3.23
C ILE A 254 22.42 -21.70 4.73
N LEU A 255 21.33 -21.12 5.16
CA LEU A 255 21.03 -20.91 6.58
C LEU A 255 20.21 -22.09 7.10
N PRO A 256 20.43 -22.52 8.36
CA PRO A 256 19.57 -23.49 9.02
C PRO A 256 18.13 -22.96 9.13
N GLU A 257 17.19 -23.87 9.22
CA GLU A 257 15.82 -23.54 9.61
C GLU A 257 15.83 -22.88 11.00
N HIS A 258 14.99 -21.87 11.19
CA HIS A 258 14.93 -21.06 12.42
C HIS A 258 16.19 -20.19 12.71
N SER A 259 16.93 -19.77 11.66
CA SER A 259 18.03 -18.80 11.78
C SER A 259 17.57 -17.38 11.99
#